data_e9f6ddb65c3f1638855f5f234fead89e
#
_entry.id   e9f6ddb65c3f1638855f5f234fead89e
#
_cell.length_a   1.000
_cell.length_b   1.000
_cell.length_c   1.000
_cell.angle_alpha   90.00
_cell.angle_beta   90.00
_cell.angle_gamma   90.00
#
_symmetry.space_group_name_H-M   'P 1'
#
loop_
_entity.id
_entity.type
_entity.pdbx_description
1 polymer ?
#
loop_
_entity_poly.entity_id
_entity_poly.type
_entity_poly.pdbx_seq_one_letter_code
_entity_poly.pdbx_strand_id
1 'polypeptide(L)'
;VDSNSIDMISTHSYYGDETEEAIKEGLRLGTVLGRKLSVRTESRDTKYTRKDTGRIDKRLIAELGFGNNNVFSQTFVDSYPDAFLHISVDASGSMSGSKWYRTMKSVTAMVKAIDMIEGVDVVVSFRSTQDSGGGRSRNSGTYPIMLIAYDSRKDSLVKVKTLWKYLRVNGTTPEGLCYEAVMDEMVEGMKDRESYFLNFSDGMPMFGNDDVDYHNSEALDHTKKMVKEIRSRGIKVMSYYIGDSYGGDRYMGDFKRMYGKDSEFVDVTSVTAISRTMNKKFLEKN
;
A
#
# COMPACT_ATOMS: atom_id res chain seq x y z
N VAL A 1 -22.43 11.67 -2.36
CA VAL A 1 -21.69 12.59 -1.47
C VAL A 1 -21.32 13.78 -2.32
N ASP A 2 -21.77 14.97 -1.94
CA ASP A 2 -21.39 16.21 -2.62
C ASP A 2 -19.87 16.39 -2.48
N SER A 3 -19.15 16.57 -3.59
CA SER A 3 -17.70 16.76 -3.62
C SER A 3 -17.22 17.94 -2.76
N ASN A 4 -18.10 18.87 -2.42
CA ASN A 4 -17.82 20.02 -1.56
C ASN A 4 -17.93 19.71 -0.06
N SER A 5 -18.37 18.50 0.31
CA SER A 5 -18.56 18.10 1.71
C SER A 5 -17.34 17.41 2.34
N ILE A 6 -16.31 17.09 1.57
CA ILE A 6 -15.10 16.44 2.05
C ILE A 6 -13.88 17.33 1.80
N ASP A 7 -13.21 17.74 2.88
CA ASP A 7 -12.08 18.67 2.81
C ASP A 7 -10.89 18.16 1.99
N MET A 8 -10.70 16.85 1.91
CA MET A 8 -9.68 16.25 1.04
C MET A 8 -10.03 16.25 -0.44
N ILE A 9 -11.21 16.73 -0.84
CA ILE A 9 -11.65 16.80 -2.24
C ILE A 9 -11.90 18.24 -2.63
N SER A 10 -11.35 18.69 -3.76
CA SER A 10 -11.60 20.02 -4.28
C SER A 10 -11.65 20.02 -5.80
N THR A 11 -12.74 20.55 -6.34
CA THR A 11 -12.89 20.78 -7.79
C THR A 11 -12.13 22.02 -8.28
N HIS A 12 -11.68 22.89 -7.36
CA HIS A 12 -10.95 24.13 -7.64
C HIS A 12 -9.54 24.08 -7.04
N SER A 13 -8.80 23.01 -7.30
CA SER A 13 -7.44 22.89 -6.77
C SER A 13 -6.47 23.80 -7.52
N TYR A 14 -5.78 24.68 -6.80
CA TYR A 14 -4.65 25.46 -7.31
C TYR A 14 -3.49 24.55 -7.79
N TYR A 15 -3.42 23.34 -7.29
CA TYR A 15 -2.40 22.34 -7.60
C TYR A 15 -2.91 21.18 -8.47
N GLY A 16 -4.08 21.31 -9.07
CA GLY A 16 -4.72 20.23 -9.84
C GLY A 16 -3.88 19.74 -11.02
N ASP A 17 -3.24 20.66 -11.73
CA ASP A 17 -2.43 20.33 -12.90
C ASP A 17 -1.18 19.50 -12.55
N GLU A 18 -0.48 19.84 -11.47
CA GLU A 18 0.71 19.11 -11.02
C GLU A 18 0.34 17.73 -10.48
N THR A 19 -0.79 17.62 -9.76
CA THR A 19 -1.30 16.32 -9.29
C THR A 19 -1.72 15.45 -10.48
N GLU A 20 -2.38 16.00 -11.49
CA GLU A 20 -2.76 15.28 -12.70
C GLU A 20 -1.53 14.78 -13.46
N GLU A 21 -0.48 15.57 -13.57
CA GLU A 21 0.77 15.16 -14.22
C GLU A 21 1.48 14.05 -13.42
N ALA A 22 1.51 14.15 -12.08
CA ALA A 22 2.04 13.10 -11.21
C ALA A 22 1.29 11.77 -11.39
N ILE A 23 -0.04 11.81 -11.54
CA ILE A 23 -0.86 10.62 -11.82
C ILE A 23 -0.52 10.04 -13.21
N LYS A 24 -0.43 10.87 -14.25
CA LYS A 24 -0.07 10.43 -15.61
C LYS A 24 1.30 9.75 -15.63
N GLU A 25 2.28 10.36 -15.00
CA GLU A 25 3.63 9.79 -14.89
C GLU A 25 3.62 8.49 -14.07
N GLY A 26 2.87 8.47 -12.96
CA GLY A 26 2.68 7.27 -12.13
C GLY A 26 2.10 6.10 -12.93
N LEU A 27 1.05 6.33 -13.72
CA LEU A 27 0.46 5.30 -14.59
C LEU A 27 1.46 4.75 -15.61
N ARG A 28 2.30 5.63 -16.20
CA ARG A 28 3.35 5.23 -17.14
C ARG A 28 4.40 4.34 -16.46
N LEU A 29 4.90 4.77 -15.31
CA LEU A 29 5.89 4.03 -14.53
C LEU A 29 5.31 2.71 -14.00
N GLY A 30 4.05 2.73 -13.54
CA GLY A 30 3.33 1.54 -13.08
C GLY A 30 3.18 0.48 -14.17
N THR A 31 2.97 0.89 -15.42
CA THR A 31 2.94 -0.04 -16.56
C THR A 31 4.28 -0.75 -16.76
N VAL A 32 5.39 -0.02 -16.64
CA VAL A 32 6.74 -0.62 -16.74
C VAL A 32 7.00 -1.56 -15.57
N LEU A 33 6.60 -1.14 -14.36
CA LEU A 33 6.74 -1.94 -13.15
C LEU A 33 5.89 -3.20 -13.20
N GLY A 34 4.60 -3.09 -13.58
CA GLY A 34 3.68 -4.21 -13.68
C GLY A 34 4.17 -5.28 -14.66
N ARG A 35 4.69 -4.89 -15.82
CA ARG A 35 5.31 -5.84 -16.76
C ARG A 35 6.48 -6.61 -16.15
N LYS A 36 7.32 -5.97 -15.34
CA LYS A 36 8.43 -6.64 -14.65
C LYS A 36 7.96 -7.58 -13.55
N LEU A 37 6.87 -7.24 -12.87
CA LEU A 37 6.29 -8.04 -11.81
C LEU A 37 5.51 -9.22 -12.37
N SER A 38 4.68 -9.03 -13.41
CA SER A 38 3.89 -10.11 -14.02
C SER A 38 4.77 -11.24 -14.57
N VAL A 39 5.89 -10.92 -15.19
CA VAL A 39 6.87 -11.94 -15.64
C VAL A 39 7.40 -12.79 -14.49
N ARG A 40 7.46 -12.24 -13.25
CA ARG A 40 7.93 -12.96 -12.08
C ARG A 40 6.83 -13.74 -11.35
N THR A 41 5.57 -13.33 -11.53
CA THR A 41 4.40 -13.98 -10.92
C THR A 41 3.79 -15.06 -11.83
N GLU A 42 4.24 -15.16 -13.09
CA GLU A 42 3.83 -16.28 -13.96
C GLU A 42 4.19 -17.61 -13.29
N SER A 43 3.19 -18.48 -13.19
CA SER A 43 3.40 -19.83 -12.66
C SER A 43 4.48 -20.55 -13.47
N ARG A 44 5.50 -21.04 -12.79
CA ARG A 44 6.56 -21.81 -13.43
C ARG A 44 6.26 -23.28 -13.27
N ASP A 45 5.86 -23.90 -14.36
CA ASP A 45 5.79 -25.35 -14.44
C ASP A 45 7.19 -25.94 -14.53
N THR A 46 7.74 -26.39 -13.41
CA THR A 46 9.01 -27.10 -13.40
C THR A 46 8.75 -28.59 -13.54
N LYS A 47 9.05 -29.14 -14.71
CA LYS A 47 8.91 -30.57 -14.97
C LYS A 47 10.21 -31.30 -14.62
N TYR A 48 10.13 -32.12 -13.60
CA TYR A 48 11.20 -33.08 -13.27
C TYR A 48 10.93 -34.39 -13.98
N THR A 49 11.92 -34.90 -14.71
CA THR A 49 11.89 -36.20 -15.36
C THR A 49 12.77 -37.20 -14.59
N ARG A 50 12.70 -38.50 -14.95
CA ARG A 50 13.47 -39.56 -14.31
C ARG A 50 13.20 -39.69 -12.78
N LYS A 51 11.91 -39.60 -12.44
CA LYS A 51 11.45 -39.84 -11.09
C LYS A 51 11.01 -41.34 -10.95
N ASP A 52 10.97 -41.80 -9.72
CA ASP A 52 10.47 -43.11 -9.33
C ASP A 52 8.94 -43.16 -9.18
N THR A 53 8.32 -42.00 -9.08
CA THR A 53 6.87 -41.82 -8.90
C THR A 53 6.36 -40.62 -9.74
N GLY A 54 5.05 -40.60 -10.02
CA GLY A 54 4.39 -39.53 -10.76
C GLY A 54 3.71 -39.99 -12.03
N ARG A 55 3.65 -39.14 -13.05
CA ARG A 55 3.07 -39.45 -14.36
C ARG A 55 4.14 -40.09 -15.25
N ILE A 56 3.82 -41.21 -15.90
CA ILE A 56 4.77 -41.88 -16.82
C ILE A 56 5.19 -40.91 -17.95
N ASP A 57 6.49 -40.71 -18.11
CA ASP A 57 7.03 -40.01 -19.28
C ASP A 57 7.13 -41.00 -20.44
N LYS A 58 6.24 -40.83 -21.41
CA LYS A 58 6.12 -41.72 -22.57
C LYS A 58 7.42 -41.89 -23.35
N ARG A 59 8.38 -40.95 -23.24
CA ARG A 59 9.68 -41.00 -23.90
C ARG A 59 10.63 -41.96 -23.21
N LEU A 60 10.41 -42.23 -21.94
CA LEU A 60 11.25 -43.07 -21.10
C LEU A 60 10.66 -44.50 -20.88
N ILE A 61 9.44 -44.76 -21.38
CA ILE A 61 8.71 -46.00 -21.11
C ILE A 61 9.51 -47.26 -21.55
N ALA A 62 10.29 -47.13 -22.62
CA ALA A 62 11.12 -48.25 -23.09
C ALA A 62 12.23 -48.66 -22.07
N GLU A 63 12.65 -47.75 -21.20
CA GLU A 63 13.66 -48.02 -20.18
C GLU A 63 13.16 -48.98 -19.10
N LEU A 64 11.83 -49.11 -18.89
CA LEU A 64 11.25 -50.10 -18.00
C LEU A 64 11.63 -51.52 -18.41
N GLY A 65 11.70 -51.81 -19.72
CA GLY A 65 12.13 -53.11 -20.24
C GLY A 65 13.60 -53.47 -19.94
N PHE A 66 14.41 -52.46 -19.58
CA PHE A 66 15.79 -52.60 -19.18
C PHE A 66 16.01 -52.52 -17.66
N GLY A 67 14.90 -52.56 -16.87
CA GLY A 67 14.94 -52.54 -15.41
C GLY A 67 15.12 -51.15 -14.80
N ASN A 68 15.02 -50.07 -15.57
CA ASN A 68 15.05 -48.70 -15.06
C ASN A 68 13.66 -48.24 -14.65
N ASN A 69 13.41 -48.09 -13.36
CA ASN A 69 12.11 -47.66 -12.83
C ASN A 69 11.92 -46.12 -12.81
N ASN A 70 12.96 -45.35 -13.15
CA ASN A 70 12.92 -43.89 -13.11
C ASN A 70 12.33 -43.31 -14.41
N VAL A 71 11.13 -43.72 -14.75
CA VAL A 71 10.44 -43.36 -15.99
C VAL A 71 9.29 -42.38 -15.79
N PHE A 72 9.13 -41.85 -14.57
CA PHE A 72 8.05 -40.90 -14.24
C PHE A 72 8.54 -39.48 -14.34
N SER A 73 7.56 -38.58 -14.55
CA SER A 73 7.74 -37.15 -14.46
C SER A 73 6.77 -36.55 -13.45
N GLN A 74 7.24 -35.55 -12.71
CA GLN A 74 6.43 -34.74 -11.81
C GLN A 74 6.51 -33.27 -12.29
N THR A 75 5.35 -32.63 -12.38
CA THR A 75 5.27 -31.20 -12.67
C THR A 75 4.91 -30.47 -11.39
N PHE A 76 5.78 -29.59 -10.94
CA PHE A 76 5.51 -28.68 -9.85
C PHE A 76 5.08 -27.35 -10.45
N VAL A 77 3.86 -26.93 -10.13
CA VAL A 77 3.35 -25.62 -10.48
C VAL A 77 3.67 -24.68 -9.31
N ASP A 78 4.58 -23.78 -9.53
CA ASP A 78 4.98 -22.79 -8.53
C ASP A 78 4.08 -21.57 -8.72
N SER A 79 2.95 -21.54 -8.02
CA SER A 79 2.02 -20.39 -8.02
C SER A 79 2.27 -19.51 -6.80
N TYR A 80 2.17 -18.20 -7.00
CA TYR A 80 2.19 -17.27 -5.87
C TYR A 80 0.80 -17.25 -5.22
N PRO A 81 0.73 -17.16 -3.88
CA PRO A 81 -0.55 -17.04 -3.19
C PRO A 81 -1.21 -15.70 -3.54
N ASP A 82 -2.53 -15.70 -3.56
CA ASP A 82 -3.30 -14.48 -3.67
C ASP A 82 -2.92 -13.50 -2.55
N ALA A 83 -2.84 -12.22 -2.87
CA ALA A 83 -2.44 -11.20 -1.93
C ALA A 83 -3.45 -10.05 -1.84
N PHE A 84 -3.53 -9.45 -0.68
CA PHE A 84 -4.31 -8.25 -0.44
C PHE A 84 -3.40 -7.12 0.07
N LEU A 85 -3.48 -5.96 -0.54
CA LEU A 85 -2.67 -4.81 -0.21
C LEU A 85 -3.54 -3.62 0.17
N HIS A 86 -3.40 -3.11 1.39
CA HIS A 86 -3.99 -1.83 1.79
C HIS A 86 -2.89 -0.76 1.82
N ILE A 87 -3.01 0.25 0.98
CA ILE A 87 -2.13 1.42 0.94
C ILE A 87 -2.82 2.57 1.67
N SER A 88 -2.27 3.00 2.79
CA SER A 88 -2.76 4.15 3.56
C SER A 88 -1.83 5.33 3.39
N VAL A 89 -2.36 6.44 2.89
CA VAL A 89 -1.59 7.65 2.54
C VAL A 89 -1.99 8.78 3.47
N ASP A 90 -1.00 9.41 4.05
CA ASP A 90 -1.15 10.66 4.78
C ASP A 90 -1.51 11.78 3.80
N ALA A 91 -2.63 12.45 4.02
CA ALA A 91 -3.07 13.61 3.28
C ALA A 91 -3.17 14.86 4.18
N SER A 92 -2.38 14.90 5.26
CA SER A 92 -2.28 16.08 6.11
C SER A 92 -1.59 17.26 5.42
N GLY A 93 -1.75 18.45 5.97
CA GLY A 93 -1.20 19.67 5.41
C GLY A 93 0.33 19.67 5.26
N SER A 94 1.06 18.94 6.10
CA SER A 94 2.53 18.77 6.04
C SER A 94 3.02 18.04 4.79
N MET A 95 2.15 17.24 4.17
CA MET A 95 2.41 16.53 2.92
C MET A 95 2.35 17.43 1.68
N SER A 96 2.06 18.73 1.82
CA SER A 96 1.89 19.66 0.69
C SER A 96 3.15 19.78 -0.19
N GLY A 97 2.94 20.22 -1.43
CA GLY A 97 4.01 20.50 -2.40
C GLY A 97 4.65 19.22 -2.95
N SER A 98 5.98 19.20 -3.02
CA SER A 98 6.73 18.13 -3.66
C SER A 98 6.52 16.75 -3.03
N LYS A 99 6.24 16.68 -1.72
CA LYS A 99 5.92 15.42 -1.04
C LYS A 99 4.65 14.80 -1.59
N TRP A 100 3.60 15.63 -1.75
CA TRP A 100 2.32 15.17 -2.28
C TRP A 100 2.45 14.61 -3.69
N TYR A 101 3.12 15.35 -4.60
CA TYR A 101 3.28 14.89 -5.98
C TYR A 101 4.08 13.59 -6.10
N ARG A 102 5.17 13.48 -5.33
CA ARG A 102 5.98 12.27 -5.30
C ARG A 102 5.17 11.09 -4.78
N THR A 103 4.39 11.30 -3.72
CA THR A 103 3.53 10.28 -3.13
C THR A 103 2.44 9.85 -4.11
N MET A 104 1.72 10.81 -4.72
CA MET A 104 0.69 10.52 -5.70
C MET A 104 1.23 9.77 -6.91
N LYS A 105 2.40 10.16 -7.44
CA LYS A 105 3.10 9.43 -8.49
C LYS A 105 3.42 8.00 -8.08
N SER A 106 3.95 7.80 -6.89
CA SER A 106 4.38 6.49 -6.39
C SER A 106 3.20 5.57 -6.13
N VAL A 107 2.18 6.05 -5.44
CA VAL A 107 0.96 5.27 -5.15
C VAL A 107 0.23 4.91 -6.44
N THR A 108 0.11 5.85 -7.37
CA THR A 108 -0.48 5.58 -8.70
C THR A 108 0.30 4.52 -9.47
N ALA A 109 1.64 4.57 -9.42
CA ALA A 109 2.47 3.56 -10.07
C ALA A 109 2.28 2.18 -9.45
N MET A 110 2.15 2.10 -8.12
CA MET A 110 1.88 0.85 -7.41
C MET A 110 0.52 0.29 -7.78
N VAL A 111 -0.53 1.10 -7.73
CA VAL A 111 -1.90 0.67 -8.11
C VAL A 111 -1.92 0.16 -9.54
N LYS A 112 -1.29 0.89 -10.48
CA LYS A 112 -1.21 0.45 -11.89
C LYS A 112 -0.41 -0.83 -12.07
N ALA A 113 0.67 -1.01 -11.32
CA ALA A 113 1.46 -2.23 -11.39
C ALA A 113 0.68 -3.44 -10.88
N ILE A 114 -0.05 -3.27 -9.77
CA ILE A 114 -0.88 -4.33 -9.15
C ILE A 114 -2.07 -4.68 -10.05
N ASP A 115 -2.72 -3.70 -10.66
CA ASP A 115 -3.81 -3.90 -11.65
C ASP A 115 -3.41 -4.83 -12.83
N MET A 116 -2.12 -5.04 -13.04
CA MET A 116 -1.58 -5.92 -14.08
C MET A 116 -1.21 -7.33 -13.56
N ILE A 117 -1.40 -7.61 -12.29
CA ILE A 117 -1.02 -8.86 -11.65
C ILE A 117 -2.28 -9.60 -11.21
N GLU A 118 -2.48 -10.82 -11.69
CA GLU A 118 -3.58 -11.66 -11.27
C GLU A 118 -3.41 -12.11 -9.80
N GLY A 119 -4.53 -12.23 -9.08
CA GLY A 119 -4.55 -12.69 -7.69
C GLY A 119 -4.13 -11.65 -6.66
N VAL A 120 -3.87 -10.39 -7.04
CA VAL A 120 -3.53 -9.33 -6.10
C VAL A 120 -4.57 -8.22 -6.12
N ASP A 121 -5.21 -8.01 -4.97
CA ASP A 121 -6.13 -6.90 -4.78
C ASP A 121 -5.47 -5.74 -4.03
N VAL A 122 -5.89 -4.51 -4.34
CA VAL A 122 -5.40 -3.30 -3.68
C VAL A 122 -6.53 -2.37 -3.27
N VAL A 123 -6.45 -1.88 -2.04
CA VAL A 123 -7.25 -0.77 -1.53
C VAL A 123 -6.34 0.41 -1.24
N VAL A 124 -6.76 1.60 -1.63
CA VAL A 124 -6.04 2.84 -1.32
C VAL A 124 -6.92 3.78 -0.51
N SER A 125 -6.43 4.16 0.65
CA SER A 125 -7.07 5.13 1.53
C SER A 125 -6.19 6.36 1.74
N PHE A 126 -6.84 7.51 1.88
CA PHE A 126 -6.21 8.77 2.29
C PHE A 126 -6.76 9.16 3.65
N ARG A 127 -5.89 9.54 4.57
CA ARG A 127 -6.26 9.93 5.92
C ARG A 127 -5.91 11.39 6.20
N SER A 128 -6.78 12.08 6.92
CA SER A 128 -6.62 13.46 7.36
C SER A 128 -7.67 13.79 8.42
N THR A 129 -7.92 15.05 8.63
CA THR A 129 -9.03 15.56 9.44
C THR A 129 -10.04 16.29 8.58
N GLN A 130 -11.31 16.23 8.97
CA GLN A 130 -12.45 16.90 8.37
C GLN A 130 -12.98 17.96 9.35
N ASP A 131 -13.28 19.16 8.84
CA ASP A 131 -13.98 20.18 9.62
C ASP A 131 -15.50 20.01 9.44
N SER A 132 -16.24 19.95 10.54
CA SER A 132 -17.71 19.89 10.52
C SER A 132 -18.38 21.26 10.33
N GLY A 133 -17.59 22.35 10.34
CA GLY A 133 -18.09 23.72 10.21
C GLY A 133 -18.90 24.25 11.41
N GLY A 134 -19.04 23.47 12.47
CA GLY A 134 -19.91 23.79 13.63
C GLY A 134 -19.19 24.22 14.91
N GLY A 135 -17.88 24.34 14.87
CA GLY A 135 -17.07 24.58 16.07
C GLY A 135 -17.00 26.04 16.52
N ARG A 136 -16.84 26.24 17.83
CA ARG A 136 -16.63 27.57 18.45
C ARG A 136 -15.20 28.10 18.28
N SER A 137 -14.26 27.25 17.93
CA SER A 137 -12.85 27.51 17.73
C SER A 137 -12.41 26.90 16.40
N ARG A 138 -11.26 27.29 15.87
CA ARG A 138 -10.73 26.83 14.59
C ARG A 138 -10.64 25.31 14.44
N ASN A 139 -10.54 24.56 15.56
CA ASN A 139 -10.45 23.11 15.57
C ASN A 139 -11.65 22.43 16.26
N SER A 140 -12.61 23.22 16.79
CA SER A 140 -13.74 22.69 17.52
C SER A 140 -14.72 22.03 16.58
N GLY A 141 -14.82 20.95 16.27
CA GLY A 141 -15.69 20.29 15.26
C GLY A 141 -14.90 19.53 14.22
N THR A 142 -13.58 19.47 14.35
CA THR A 142 -12.78 18.58 13.51
C THR A 142 -12.87 17.14 14.00
N TYR A 143 -12.81 16.19 13.07
CA TYR A 143 -12.77 14.76 13.37
C TYR A 143 -11.84 14.02 12.39
N PRO A 144 -11.27 12.88 12.81
CA PRO A 144 -10.48 12.03 11.92
C PRO A 144 -11.31 11.52 10.74
N ILE A 145 -10.73 11.50 9.55
CA ILE A 145 -11.37 10.93 8.37
C ILE A 145 -10.39 10.04 7.60
N MET A 146 -10.91 8.91 7.14
CA MET A 146 -10.22 8.07 6.16
C MET A 146 -11.10 7.88 4.92
N LEU A 147 -10.60 8.36 3.79
CA LEU A 147 -11.28 8.26 2.50
C LEU A 147 -10.74 7.05 1.74
N ILE A 148 -11.58 6.03 1.51
CA ILE A 148 -11.27 4.94 0.59
C ILE A 148 -11.42 5.47 -0.84
N ALA A 149 -10.31 5.80 -1.46
CA ALA A 149 -10.28 6.42 -2.77
C ALA A 149 -10.24 5.42 -3.94
N TYR A 150 -9.85 4.19 -3.67
CA TYR A 150 -9.82 3.11 -4.65
C TYR A 150 -9.90 1.74 -3.98
N ASP A 151 -10.68 0.84 -4.57
CA ASP A 151 -10.74 -0.58 -4.21
C ASP A 151 -10.80 -1.39 -5.51
N SER A 152 -9.74 -2.13 -5.84
CA SER A 152 -9.62 -2.89 -7.09
C SER A 152 -10.74 -3.90 -7.31
N ARG A 153 -11.38 -4.36 -6.22
CA ARG A 153 -12.50 -5.31 -6.26
C ARG A 153 -13.82 -4.68 -6.72
N LYS A 154 -13.93 -3.36 -6.64
CA LYS A 154 -15.16 -2.59 -6.90
C LYS A 154 -14.98 -1.51 -7.97
N ASP A 155 -13.77 -0.97 -8.10
CA ASP A 155 -13.45 0.19 -8.91
C ASP A 155 -12.60 -0.19 -10.12
N SER A 156 -12.83 0.49 -11.23
CA SER A 156 -11.90 0.44 -12.36
C SER A 156 -10.79 1.48 -12.21
N LEU A 157 -9.64 1.26 -12.86
CA LEU A 157 -8.52 2.19 -12.87
C LEU A 157 -8.89 3.58 -13.46
N VAL A 158 -10.02 3.70 -14.15
CA VAL A 158 -10.57 4.99 -14.63
C VAL A 158 -10.80 5.93 -13.46
N LYS A 159 -11.23 5.44 -12.30
CA LYS A 159 -11.44 6.24 -11.09
C LYS A 159 -10.14 6.96 -10.66
N VAL A 160 -9.00 6.28 -10.69
CA VAL A 160 -7.70 6.87 -10.40
C VAL A 160 -7.36 7.98 -11.40
N LYS A 161 -7.56 7.72 -12.69
CA LYS A 161 -7.26 8.68 -13.76
C LYS A 161 -8.12 9.96 -13.70
N THR A 162 -9.38 9.83 -13.31
CA THR A 162 -10.37 10.91 -13.44
C THR A 162 -10.63 11.65 -12.13
N LEU A 163 -10.55 10.96 -10.97
CA LEU A 163 -10.96 11.53 -9.69
C LEU A 163 -9.80 11.91 -8.78
N TRP A 164 -8.66 11.21 -8.85
CA TRP A 164 -7.57 11.48 -7.91
C TRP A 164 -6.92 12.86 -8.08
N LYS A 165 -7.06 13.49 -9.23
CA LYS A 165 -6.60 14.88 -9.44
C LYS A 165 -7.32 15.89 -8.55
N TYR A 166 -8.48 15.55 -8.01
CA TYR A 166 -9.23 16.38 -7.09
C TYR A 166 -8.87 16.14 -5.62
N LEU A 167 -8.04 15.16 -5.32
CA LEU A 167 -7.52 14.91 -3.98
C LEU A 167 -6.52 16.01 -3.61
N ARG A 168 -6.61 16.48 -2.37
CA ARG A 168 -5.72 17.49 -1.83
C ARG A 168 -5.32 17.14 -0.39
N VAL A 169 -4.23 17.74 0.04
CA VAL A 169 -3.79 17.70 1.43
C VAL A 169 -4.59 18.71 2.27
N ASN A 170 -4.95 18.31 3.48
CA ASN A 170 -5.66 19.16 4.44
C ASN A 170 -5.48 18.64 5.87
N GLY A 171 -5.67 19.51 6.88
CA GLY A 171 -5.77 19.12 8.28
C GLY A 171 -4.49 18.54 8.87
N THR A 172 -4.67 17.64 9.83
CA THR A 172 -3.61 16.99 10.62
C THR A 172 -3.53 15.50 10.37
N THR A 173 -2.64 14.80 11.10
CA THR A 173 -2.33 13.37 10.91
C THR A 173 -2.92 12.52 12.06
N PRO A 174 -4.21 12.14 12.07
CA PRO A 174 -4.82 11.30 13.11
C PRO A 174 -4.51 9.81 12.90
N GLU A 175 -3.25 9.44 12.74
CA GLU A 175 -2.78 8.19 12.18
C GLU A 175 -3.32 6.95 12.92
N GLY A 176 -3.04 6.82 14.21
CA GLY A 176 -3.52 5.68 15.01
C GLY A 176 -5.04 5.60 15.13
N LEU A 177 -5.73 6.75 15.20
CA LEU A 177 -7.19 6.81 15.23
C LEU A 177 -7.81 6.31 13.92
N CYS A 178 -7.20 6.66 12.79
CA CYS A 178 -7.64 6.18 11.50
C CYS A 178 -7.39 4.67 11.33
N TYR A 179 -6.28 4.15 11.87
CA TYR A 179 -6.01 2.70 11.83
C TYR A 179 -7.01 1.91 12.65
N GLU A 180 -7.37 2.39 13.81
CA GLU A 180 -8.41 1.79 14.64
C GLU A 180 -9.75 1.71 13.89
N ALA A 181 -10.14 2.80 13.22
CA ALA A 181 -11.40 2.89 12.50
C ALA A 181 -11.53 1.93 11.31
N VAL A 182 -10.41 1.60 10.60
CA VAL A 182 -10.43 0.71 9.43
C VAL A 182 -9.97 -0.71 9.72
N MET A 183 -9.67 -1.02 10.98
CA MET A 183 -9.11 -2.31 11.38
C MET A 183 -9.95 -3.50 10.87
N ASP A 184 -11.25 -3.43 11.05
CA ASP A 184 -12.16 -4.52 10.67
C ASP A 184 -12.28 -4.67 9.15
N GLU A 185 -12.26 -3.57 8.41
CA GLU A 185 -12.25 -3.58 6.93
C GLU A 185 -10.96 -4.17 6.35
N MET A 186 -9.82 -3.88 6.99
CA MET A 186 -8.55 -4.50 6.64
C MET A 186 -8.60 -6.01 6.84
N VAL A 187 -9.14 -6.47 7.98
CA VAL A 187 -9.24 -7.89 8.31
C VAL A 187 -10.18 -8.63 7.37
N GLU A 188 -11.30 -8.02 6.98
CA GLU A 188 -12.24 -8.64 6.05
C GLU A 188 -11.63 -8.90 4.67
N GLY A 189 -10.76 -8.00 4.20
CA GLY A 189 -10.03 -8.17 2.95
C GLY A 189 -9.02 -9.31 2.93
N MET A 190 -8.62 -9.80 4.12
CA MET A 190 -7.51 -10.73 4.29
C MET A 190 -7.84 -12.21 4.16
N LYS A 191 -9.11 -12.61 4.19
CA LYS A 191 -9.51 -14.02 4.27
C LYS A 191 -8.75 -14.88 3.26
N ASP A 192 -7.96 -15.80 3.76
CA ASP A 192 -7.20 -16.81 3.00
C ASP A 192 -6.12 -16.26 2.04
N ARG A 193 -5.62 -15.03 2.29
CA ARG A 193 -4.61 -14.39 1.44
C ARG A 193 -3.44 -13.85 2.24
N GLU A 194 -2.28 -13.72 1.61
CA GLU A 194 -1.21 -12.91 2.17
C GLU A 194 -1.61 -11.42 2.19
N SER A 195 -1.49 -10.78 3.35
CA SER A 195 -1.99 -9.42 3.52
C SER A 195 -0.91 -8.45 3.96
N TYR A 196 -0.94 -7.29 3.33
CA TYR A 196 0.05 -6.24 3.50
C TYR A 196 -0.63 -4.90 3.75
N PHE A 197 -0.09 -4.17 4.72
CA PHE A 197 -0.46 -2.80 5.00
C PHE A 197 0.73 -1.88 4.72
N LEU A 198 0.59 -0.99 3.74
CA LEU A 198 1.60 -0.02 3.37
C LEU A 198 1.18 1.36 3.87
N ASN A 199 2.01 1.95 4.71
CA ASN A 199 1.83 3.32 5.19
C ASN A 199 2.78 4.28 4.48
N PHE A 200 2.25 5.44 4.06
CA PHE A 200 3.00 6.60 3.59
C PHE A 200 2.69 7.78 4.50
N SER A 201 3.70 8.27 5.22
CA SER A 201 3.57 9.40 6.16
C SER A 201 4.84 10.22 6.23
N ASP A 202 4.72 11.53 6.48
CA ASP A 202 5.87 12.43 6.62
C ASP A 202 6.12 12.88 8.05
N GLY A 203 5.31 12.44 9.00
CA GLY A 203 5.39 13.06 10.29
C GLY A 203 4.89 12.27 11.49
N MET A 204 4.70 13.06 12.53
CA MET A 204 4.17 12.58 13.79
C MET A 204 2.64 12.59 13.77
N PRO A 205 2.01 11.58 14.36
CA PRO A 205 0.58 11.58 14.54
C PRO A 205 0.18 12.75 15.45
N MET A 206 -0.80 13.51 14.99
CA MET A 206 -1.33 14.66 15.71
C MET A 206 -2.81 14.87 15.36
N PHE A 207 -3.63 15.04 16.38
CA PHE A 207 -5.01 15.45 16.23
C PHE A 207 -5.47 16.17 17.51
N GLY A 208 -6.34 17.17 17.38
CA GLY A 208 -6.94 17.87 18.50
C GLY A 208 -8.26 18.50 18.12
N ASN A 209 -9.25 18.38 18.98
CA ASN A 209 -10.51 19.10 18.96
C ASN A 209 -10.90 19.48 20.39
N ASP A 210 -12.16 19.88 20.62
CA ASP A 210 -12.62 20.28 21.95
C ASP A 210 -12.64 19.12 22.97
N ASP A 211 -12.73 17.87 22.50
CA ASP A 211 -12.89 16.68 23.33
C ASP A 211 -11.61 15.81 23.40
N VAL A 212 -10.73 15.91 22.41
CA VAL A 212 -9.59 15.03 22.24
C VAL A 212 -8.31 15.84 22.02
N ASP A 213 -7.31 15.55 22.82
CA ASP A 213 -5.95 16.07 22.71
C ASP A 213 -4.98 14.90 22.41
N TYR A 214 -4.71 14.67 21.12
CA TYR A 214 -3.96 13.52 20.63
C TYR A 214 -2.64 13.96 20.02
N HIS A 215 -1.58 14.04 20.84
CA HIS A 215 -0.26 14.47 20.38
C HIS A 215 0.89 13.77 21.13
N ASN A 216 2.12 14.08 20.72
CA ASN A 216 3.37 13.65 21.35
C ASN A 216 3.42 12.15 21.64
N SER A 217 3.86 11.77 22.84
CA SER A 217 4.06 10.37 23.22
C SER A 217 2.76 9.56 23.24
N GLU A 218 1.62 10.16 23.58
CA GLU A 218 0.33 9.48 23.59
C GLU A 218 -0.07 9.03 22.18
N ALA A 219 0.01 9.94 21.22
CA ALA A 219 -0.28 9.64 19.82
C ALA A 219 0.70 8.61 19.22
N LEU A 220 1.99 8.71 19.58
CA LEU A 220 3.01 7.75 19.15
C LEU A 220 2.75 6.35 19.72
N ASP A 221 2.43 6.26 21.02
CA ASP A 221 2.23 4.97 21.69
C ASP A 221 0.91 4.32 21.23
N HIS A 222 -0.13 5.13 20.99
CA HIS A 222 -1.39 4.64 20.41
C HIS A 222 -1.17 4.13 18.99
N THR A 223 -0.51 4.90 18.11
CA THR A 223 -0.18 4.45 16.75
C THR A 223 0.63 3.16 16.78
N LYS A 224 1.64 3.07 17.66
CA LYS A 224 2.42 1.84 17.87
C LYS A 224 1.56 0.66 18.31
N LYS A 225 0.58 0.89 19.19
CA LYS A 225 -0.38 -0.13 19.63
C LYS A 225 -1.19 -0.64 18.45
N MET A 226 -1.73 0.27 17.62
CA MET A 226 -2.50 -0.11 16.42
C MET A 226 -1.65 -0.87 15.40
N VAL A 227 -0.42 -0.45 15.16
CA VAL A 227 0.51 -1.18 14.28
C VAL A 227 0.79 -2.60 14.80
N LYS A 228 0.94 -2.78 16.13
CA LYS A 228 1.08 -4.11 16.72
C LYS A 228 -0.19 -4.95 16.55
N GLU A 229 -1.36 -4.34 16.72
CA GLU A 229 -2.65 -5.00 16.53
C GLU A 229 -2.80 -5.47 15.07
N ILE A 230 -2.49 -4.63 14.09
CA ILE A 230 -2.49 -5.00 12.68
C ILE A 230 -1.57 -6.23 12.45
N ARG A 231 -0.35 -6.21 13.00
CA ARG A 231 0.59 -7.33 12.88
C ARG A 231 0.11 -8.60 13.58
N SER A 232 -0.54 -8.48 14.74
CA SER A 232 -1.06 -9.62 15.50
C SER A 232 -2.16 -10.38 14.73
N ARG A 233 -2.83 -9.70 13.82
CA ARG A 233 -3.83 -10.29 12.92
C ARG A 233 -3.22 -10.92 11.66
N GLY A 234 -1.88 -11.04 11.59
CA GLY A 234 -1.15 -11.66 10.48
C GLY A 234 -0.86 -10.74 9.30
N ILE A 235 -1.13 -9.43 9.41
CA ILE A 235 -0.86 -8.45 8.36
C ILE A 235 0.61 -8.01 8.41
N LYS A 236 1.31 -8.08 7.29
CA LYS A 236 2.68 -7.58 7.15
C LYS A 236 2.64 -6.06 6.98
N VAL A 237 3.20 -5.31 7.95
CA VAL A 237 3.19 -3.83 7.92
C VAL A 237 4.50 -3.32 7.36
N MET A 238 4.41 -2.50 6.31
CA MET A 238 5.51 -1.74 5.73
C MET A 238 5.21 -0.26 5.83
N SER A 239 6.16 0.55 6.29
CA SER A 239 5.95 1.98 6.48
C SER A 239 7.05 2.77 5.82
N TYR A 240 6.64 3.75 5.03
CA TYR A 240 7.50 4.62 4.26
C TYR A 240 7.45 6.03 4.83
N TYR A 241 8.57 6.49 5.33
CA TYR A 241 8.73 7.86 5.79
C TYR A 241 9.04 8.78 4.62
N ILE A 242 8.26 9.85 4.46
CA ILE A 242 8.40 10.84 3.41
C ILE A 242 9.04 12.09 4.01
N GLY A 243 10.36 12.15 3.99
CA GLY A 243 11.10 13.30 4.52
C GLY A 243 11.45 14.33 3.47
N ASP A 244 11.69 15.56 3.91
CA ASP A 244 12.40 16.56 3.12
C ASP A 244 13.90 16.36 3.24
N SER A 245 14.65 16.66 2.18
CA SER A 245 16.11 16.55 2.12
C SER A 245 16.85 17.37 3.20
N TYR A 246 16.16 18.30 3.88
CA TYR A 246 16.73 19.26 4.83
C TYR A 246 16.36 19.05 6.30
N GLY A 247 15.50 18.07 6.66
CA GLY A 247 15.01 17.93 8.04
C GLY A 247 14.73 16.50 8.51
N GLY A 248 15.09 15.49 7.72
CA GLY A 248 14.65 14.12 7.85
C GLY A 248 14.99 13.38 9.15
N ASP A 249 16.00 13.79 9.88
CA ASP A 249 16.47 13.01 11.04
C ASP A 249 15.64 13.19 12.30
N ARG A 250 14.97 14.35 12.46
CA ARG A 250 14.27 14.68 13.71
C ARG A 250 13.08 13.74 13.99
N TYR A 251 12.28 13.45 12.97
CA TYR A 251 11.08 12.63 13.13
C TYR A 251 11.31 11.15 12.81
N MET A 252 12.45 10.79 12.28
CA MET A 252 12.80 9.42 11.95
C MET A 252 12.82 8.51 13.19
N GLY A 253 13.30 9.03 14.33
CA GLY A 253 13.31 8.30 15.59
C GLY A 253 11.90 7.92 16.05
N ASP A 254 10.98 8.86 16.00
CA ASP A 254 9.60 8.67 16.39
C ASP A 254 8.86 7.76 15.39
N PHE A 255 9.12 7.91 14.10
CA PHE A 255 8.59 7.01 13.08
C PHE A 255 9.06 5.55 13.31
N LYS A 256 10.34 5.34 13.62
CA LYS A 256 10.86 4.02 14.00
C LYS A 256 10.27 3.49 15.31
N ARG A 257 9.93 4.37 16.24
CA ARG A 257 9.24 4.00 17.49
C ARG A 257 7.85 3.44 17.24
N MET A 258 7.10 4.03 16.29
CA MET A 258 5.76 3.58 15.90
C MET A 258 5.79 2.27 15.10
N TYR A 259 6.60 2.22 14.05
CA TYR A 259 6.58 1.16 13.05
C TYR A 259 7.64 0.08 13.23
N GLY A 260 8.63 0.31 14.09
CA GLY A 260 9.73 -0.62 14.37
C GLY A 260 10.92 -0.42 13.43
N LYS A 261 11.91 -1.33 13.58
CA LYS A 261 13.18 -1.25 12.84
C LYS A 261 13.04 -1.53 11.34
N ASP A 262 11.96 -2.21 10.93
CA ASP A 262 11.66 -2.54 9.54
C ASP A 262 10.98 -1.40 8.77
N SER A 263 10.78 -0.23 9.44
CA SER A 263 10.33 0.96 8.75
C SER A 263 11.44 1.44 7.82
N GLU A 264 11.12 1.53 6.54
CA GLU A 264 12.08 1.96 5.52
C GLU A 264 11.97 3.46 5.30
N PHE A 265 13.14 4.12 5.27
CA PHE A 265 13.24 5.44 4.66
C PHE A 265 13.28 5.23 3.15
N VAL A 266 12.17 5.46 2.49
CA VAL A 266 12.13 5.45 1.04
C VAL A 266 12.19 6.90 0.58
N ASP A 267 13.26 7.25 -0.10
CA ASP A 267 13.24 8.41 -0.96
C ASP A 267 12.18 8.16 -2.05
N VAL A 268 11.00 8.75 -1.85
CA VAL A 268 9.84 8.62 -2.75
C VAL A 268 10.16 9.17 -4.16
N THR A 269 11.32 9.80 -4.34
CA THR A 269 11.82 10.21 -5.66
C THR A 269 12.08 9.03 -6.58
N SER A 270 12.32 7.82 -6.01
CA SER A 270 12.63 6.63 -6.79
C SER A 270 11.54 5.58 -6.71
N VAL A 271 10.62 5.57 -7.68
CA VAL A 271 9.67 4.46 -7.90
C VAL A 271 10.41 3.11 -7.99
N THR A 272 11.68 3.14 -8.41
CA THR A 272 12.56 1.96 -8.45
C THR A 272 12.91 1.43 -7.05
N ALA A 273 13.07 2.31 -6.05
CA ALA A 273 13.33 1.89 -4.66
C ALA A 273 12.07 1.23 -4.07
N ILE A 274 10.91 1.84 -4.26
CA ILE A 274 9.61 1.26 -3.85
C ILE A 274 9.41 -0.11 -4.52
N SER A 275 9.69 -0.20 -5.82
CA SER A 275 9.64 -1.46 -6.56
C SER A 275 10.54 -2.54 -5.99
N ARG A 276 11.77 -2.19 -5.59
CA ARG A 276 12.71 -3.16 -4.99
C ARG A 276 12.18 -3.71 -3.68
N THR A 277 11.63 -2.83 -2.84
CA THR A 277 11.08 -3.24 -1.56
C THR A 277 9.84 -4.11 -1.73
N MET A 278 8.94 -3.71 -2.63
CA MET A 278 7.81 -4.55 -2.99
C MET A 278 8.27 -5.90 -3.55
N ASN A 279 9.17 -5.91 -4.52
CA ASN A 279 9.73 -7.14 -5.08
C ASN A 279 10.34 -8.05 -4.00
N LYS A 280 11.13 -7.48 -3.09
CA LYS A 280 11.78 -8.22 -2.04
C LYS A 280 10.77 -8.86 -1.09
N LYS A 281 9.75 -8.12 -0.67
CA LYS A 281 8.75 -8.58 0.30
C LYS A 281 7.64 -9.45 -0.29
N PHE A 282 7.20 -9.16 -1.53
CA PHE A 282 6.17 -9.97 -2.22
C PHE A 282 6.71 -11.23 -2.89
N LEU A 283 8.00 -11.26 -3.24
CA LEU A 283 8.59 -12.37 -3.99
C LEU A 283 9.63 -13.17 -3.19
N GLU A 284 9.94 -12.78 -1.96
CA GLU A 284 10.67 -13.62 -1.03
C GLU A 284 9.74 -14.74 -0.59
N LYS A 285 9.99 -15.95 -1.10
CA LYS A 285 9.42 -17.18 -0.52
C LYS A 285 9.95 -17.33 0.92
N ASN A 286 9.04 -17.45 1.86
CA ASN A 286 9.35 -17.92 3.22
C ASN A 286 9.82 -19.37 3.18
#